data_7e3354bc80a24a08b64e919fa83cca34
#
_entry.id   7e3354bc80a24a08b64e919fa83cca34
#
_cell.length_a   1.000
_cell.length_b   1.000
_cell.length_c   1.000
_cell.angle_alpha   90.00
_cell.angle_beta   90.00
_cell.angle_gamma   90.00
#
_symmetry.space_group_name_H-M   'P 1'
#
loop_
_entity.id
_entity.type
_entity.pdbx_description
1 polymer ?
#
loop_
_entity_poly.entity_id
_entity_poly.type
_entity_poly.pdbx_seq_one_letter_code
_entity_poly.pdbx_strand_id
1 'polypeptide(L)'
;MKLHIINGPNLNLLGTREPEIYGSQSFNDYLEDLKIEYKDVELSYFHSNIEGEIISELHEADNNVEGIILNAAAYTHTSIAIADAIKAIETPVVEVHISNVFAREEFRKQSFIAPVVLGSISGFGLRGYALAVESFLE
;
A
#
# COMPACT_ATOMS: atom_id res chain seq x y z
N MET A 1 -4.94 11.31 14.19
CA MET A 1 -5.34 10.67 12.91
C MET A 1 -4.83 9.24 12.89
N LYS A 2 -5.68 8.32 12.47
CA LYS A 2 -5.33 6.90 12.33
C LYS A 2 -5.26 6.55 10.86
N LEU A 3 -4.12 6.00 10.44
CA LEU A 3 -3.93 5.49 9.08
C LEU A 3 -3.51 4.02 9.15
N HIS A 4 -3.99 3.21 8.22
CA HIS A 4 -3.71 1.79 8.17
C HIS A 4 -2.99 1.42 6.89
N ILE A 5 -1.84 0.77 7.02
CA ILE A 5 -1.05 0.31 5.87
C ILE A 5 -1.35 -1.16 5.63
N ILE A 6 -1.74 -1.49 4.39
CA ILE A 6 -1.98 -2.86 3.96
C ILE A 6 -1.00 -3.19 2.85
N ASN A 7 -0.15 -4.19 3.06
CA ASN A 7 0.80 -4.68 2.08
C ASN A 7 0.40 -6.08 1.58
N GLY A 8 0.48 -6.27 0.29
CA GLY A 8 0.16 -7.51 -0.41
C GLY A 8 1.33 -8.45 -0.58
N PRO A 9 1.22 -9.40 -1.54
CA PRO A 9 2.11 -10.56 -1.62
C PRO A 9 3.58 -10.18 -1.81
N ASN A 10 4.41 -10.93 -1.14
CA ASN A 10 5.87 -10.87 -1.22
C ASN A 10 6.51 -9.65 -0.57
N LEU A 11 5.73 -8.69 -0.07
CA LEU A 11 6.28 -7.50 0.58
C LEU A 11 6.88 -7.82 1.96
N ASN A 12 6.57 -8.99 2.53
CA ASN A 12 7.26 -9.50 3.70
C ASN A 12 8.72 -9.86 3.43
N LEU A 13 9.11 -9.96 2.12
CA LEU A 13 10.47 -10.30 1.71
C LEU A 13 11.31 -9.07 1.35
N LEU A 14 10.81 -7.87 1.62
CA LEU A 14 11.59 -6.64 1.39
C LEU A 14 12.92 -6.70 2.16
N GLY A 15 13.98 -6.27 1.49
CA GLY A 15 15.34 -6.32 2.04
C GLY A 15 16.12 -7.56 1.62
N THR A 16 15.45 -8.61 1.16
CA THR A 16 16.08 -9.87 0.74
C THR A 16 15.85 -10.23 -0.71
N ARG A 17 14.81 -9.67 -1.34
CA ARG A 17 14.38 -9.99 -2.70
C ARG A 17 14.55 -8.78 -3.60
N GLU A 18 15.25 -8.96 -4.72
CA GLU A 18 15.44 -7.93 -5.76
C GLU A 18 15.79 -6.56 -5.16
N PRO A 19 16.94 -6.44 -4.43
CA PRO A 19 17.29 -5.17 -3.75
C PRO A 19 17.43 -3.99 -4.70
N GLU A 20 17.80 -4.24 -5.97
CA GLU A 20 17.93 -3.20 -7.00
C GLU A 20 16.57 -2.57 -7.36
N ILE A 21 15.46 -3.24 -7.06
CA ILE A 21 14.10 -2.74 -7.33
C ILE A 21 13.47 -2.21 -6.05
N TYR A 22 13.56 -2.97 -4.96
CA TYR A 22 12.80 -2.73 -3.72
C TYR A 22 13.66 -2.17 -2.58
N GLY A 23 15.00 -2.13 -2.74
CA GLY A 23 15.92 -1.71 -1.69
C GLY A 23 16.28 -2.84 -0.73
N SER A 24 17.20 -2.55 0.20
CA SER A 24 17.74 -3.52 1.15
C SER A 24 17.13 -3.44 2.55
N GLN A 25 16.31 -2.43 2.84
CA GLN A 25 15.67 -2.26 4.14
C GLN A 25 14.41 -3.11 4.22
N SER A 26 14.18 -3.80 5.33
CA SER A 26 12.92 -4.52 5.54
C SER A 26 11.78 -3.53 5.75
N PHE A 27 10.54 -3.97 5.48
CA PHE A 27 9.40 -3.10 5.72
C PHE A 27 9.21 -2.81 7.20
N ASN A 28 9.43 -3.80 8.06
CA ASN A 28 9.29 -3.59 9.51
C ASN A 28 10.24 -2.51 10.02
N ASP A 29 11.49 -2.52 9.55
CA ASP A 29 12.46 -1.48 9.93
C ASP A 29 12.03 -0.12 9.41
N TYR A 30 11.58 -0.04 8.16
CA TYR A 30 11.09 1.21 7.59
C TYR A 30 9.86 1.73 8.34
N LEU A 31 8.96 0.83 8.72
CA LEU A 31 7.74 1.20 9.45
C LEU A 31 8.07 1.88 10.78
N GLU A 32 9.08 1.38 11.49
CA GLU A 32 9.51 2.00 12.74
C GLU A 32 10.04 3.42 12.49
N ASP A 33 10.81 3.61 11.42
CA ASP A 33 11.29 4.95 11.03
C ASP A 33 10.12 5.86 10.68
N LEU A 34 9.14 5.34 9.96
CA LEU A 34 7.96 6.11 9.55
C LEU A 34 7.13 6.54 10.77
N LYS A 35 6.99 5.67 11.77
CA LYS A 35 6.28 6.00 13.00
C LYS A 35 6.99 7.12 13.77
N ILE A 36 8.32 7.13 13.74
CA ILE A 36 9.12 8.19 14.38
C ILE A 36 8.93 9.51 13.63
N GLU A 37 8.94 9.48 12.31
CA GLU A 37 8.77 10.66 11.47
C GLU A 37 7.39 11.30 11.66
N TYR A 38 6.35 10.48 11.84
CA TYR A 38 4.96 10.94 11.95
C TYR A 38 4.37 10.58 13.32
N LYS A 39 4.94 11.14 14.37
CA LYS A 39 4.58 10.82 15.78
C LYS A 39 3.11 11.07 16.10
N ASP A 40 2.51 12.05 15.44
CA ASP A 40 1.12 12.44 15.71
C ASP A 40 0.10 11.63 14.89
N VAL A 41 0.59 10.72 14.05
CA VAL A 41 -0.25 9.81 13.26
C VAL A 41 -0.13 8.42 13.87
N GLU A 42 -1.29 7.82 14.19
CA GLU A 42 -1.31 6.44 14.65
C GLU A 42 -1.29 5.53 13.42
N LEU A 43 -0.15 4.91 13.15
CA LEU A 43 0.03 4.01 12.01
C LEU A 43 -0.13 2.57 12.46
N SER A 44 -1.03 1.84 11.82
CA SER A 44 -1.16 0.39 11.97
C SER A 44 -0.79 -0.30 10.67
N TYR A 45 -0.49 -1.60 10.76
CA TYR A 45 0.06 -2.34 9.65
C TYR A 45 -0.48 -3.75 9.57
N PHE A 46 -0.77 -4.19 8.36
CA PHE A 46 -1.20 -5.55 8.05
C PHE A 46 -0.53 -6.01 6.76
N HIS A 47 -0.06 -7.25 6.74
CA HIS A 47 0.49 -7.87 5.54
C HIS A 47 -0.19 -9.22 5.33
N SER A 48 -0.47 -9.55 4.06
CA SER A 48 -0.89 -10.90 3.68
C SER A 48 -0.51 -11.19 2.23
N ASN A 49 -0.20 -12.45 1.97
CA ASN A 49 -0.02 -12.96 0.61
C ASN A 49 -1.36 -13.44 0.01
N ILE A 50 -2.43 -13.43 0.78
CA ILE A 50 -3.72 -14.03 0.42
C ILE A 50 -4.70 -12.93 0.04
N GLU A 51 -5.20 -12.99 -1.20
CA GLU A 51 -6.13 -11.98 -1.74
C GLU A 51 -7.35 -11.76 -0.85
N GLY A 52 -7.98 -12.85 -0.40
CA GLY A 52 -9.17 -12.76 0.44
C GLY A 52 -8.90 -12.11 1.78
N GLU A 53 -7.71 -12.30 2.35
CA GLU A 53 -7.33 -11.64 3.60
C GLU A 53 -7.18 -10.14 3.42
N ILE A 54 -6.65 -9.70 2.28
CA ILE A 54 -6.54 -8.28 1.96
C ILE A 54 -7.95 -7.67 1.86
N ILE A 55 -8.86 -8.36 1.19
CA ILE A 55 -10.26 -7.92 1.07
C ILE A 55 -10.90 -7.80 2.45
N SER A 56 -10.74 -8.82 3.29
CA SER A 56 -11.32 -8.80 4.64
C SER A 56 -10.72 -7.69 5.50
N GLU A 57 -9.42 -7.40 5.30
CA GLU A 57 -8.76 -6.32 6.04
C GLU A 57 -9.27 -4.94 5.60
N LEU A 58 -9.56 -4.75 4.32
CA LEU A 58 -10.19 -3.51 3.84
C LEU A 58 -11.56 -3.32 4.51
N HIS A 59 -12.35 -4.37 4.59
CA HIS A 59 -13.66 -4.31 5.27
C HIS A 59 -13.50 -3.98 6.76
N GLU A 60 -12.54 -4.62 7.43
CA GLU A 60 -12.31 -4.42 8.86
C GLU A 60 -11.82 -2.99 9.16
N ALA A 61 -10.97 -2.44 8.30
CA ALA A 61 -10.43 -1.10 8.48
C ALA A 61 -11.47 -0.02 8.17
N ASP A 62 -12.49 -0.32 7.38
CA ASP A 62 -13.49 0.64 6.97
C ASP A 62 -14.17 1.27 8.18
N ASN A 63 -14.20 2.60 8.19
CA ASN A 63 -14.77 3.43 9.28
C ASN A 63 -14.01 3.31 10.62
N ASN A 64 -12.94 2.53 10.71
CA ASN A 64 -12.11 2.41 11.91
C ASN A 64 -10.83 3.23 11.83
N VAL A 65 -10.48 3.71 10.63
CA VAL A 65 -9.34 4.60 10.39
C VAL A 65 -9.76 5.72 9.45
N GLU A 66 -8.99 6.79 9.41
CA GLU A 66 -9.28 7.92 8.52
C GLU A 66 -8.79 7.70 7.10
N GLY A 67 -7.82 6.79 6.93
CA GLY A 67 -7.29 6.48 5.60
C GLY A 67 -6.56 5.16 5.57
N ILE A 68 -6.53 4.55 4.38
CA ILE A 68 -5.85 3.30 4.12
C ILE A 68 -4.79 3.54 3.05
N ILE A 69 -3.57 3.05 3.32
CA ILE A 69 -2.46 3.07 2.36
C ILE A 69 -2.29 1.63 1.89
N LEU A 70 -2.58 1.38 0.62
CA LEU A 70 -2.60 0.03 0.07
C LEU A 70 -1.50 -0.16 -0.96
N ASN A 71 -0.64 -1.13 -0.72
CA ASN A 71 0.25 -1.66 -1.75
C ASN A 71 -0.18 -3.11 -2.03
N ALA A 72 -1.02 -3.30 -3.03
CA ALA A 72 -1.57 -4.60 -3.37
C ALA A 72 -0.56 -5.49 -4.11
N ALA A 73 0.64 -4.96 -4.38
CA ALA A 73 1.71 -5.68 -5.08
C ALA A 73 1.20 -6.26 -6.41
N ALA A 74 1.47 -7.51 -6.71
CA ALA A 74 1.06 -8.12 -7.97
C ALA A 74 -0.47 -8.16 -8.16
N TYR A 75 -1.24 -8.19 -7.09
CA TYR A 75 -2.71 -8.17 -7.20
C TYR A 75 -3.24 -6.88 -7.82
N THR A 76 -2.45 -5.81 -7.82
CA THR A 76 -2.78 -4.57 -8.54
C THR A 76 -3.17 -4.82 -9.98
N HIS A 77 -2.49 -5.80 -10.61
CA HIS A 77 -2.59 -6.06 -12.04
C HIS A 77 -3.56 -7.19 -12.37
N THR A 78 -4.16 -7.83 -11.37
CA THR A 78 -4.98 -9.04 -11.56
C THR A 78 -6.29 -9.03 -10.77
N SER A 79 -6.39 -8.29 -9.66
CA SER A 79 -7.52 -8.46 -8.74
C SER A 79 -8.64 -7.46 -8.97
N ILE A 80 -9.66 -7.91 -9.67
CA ILE A 80 -10.94 -7.21 -9.75
C ILE A 80 -11.61 -7.24 -8.36
N ALA A 81 -11.42 -8.33 -7.61
CA ALA A 81 -12.05 -8.48 -6.30
C ALA A 81 -11.57 -7.43 -5.28
N ILE A 82 -10.28 -7.12 -5.27
CA ILE A 82 -9.76 -6.05 -4.40
C ILE A 82 -10.30 -4.68 -4.87
N ALA A 83 -10.34 -4.45 -6.18
CA ALA A 83 -10.91 -3.22 -6.71
C ALA A 83 -12.37 -3.03 -6.27
N ASP A 84 -13.16 -4.10 -6.33
CA ASP A 84 -14.55 -4.08 -5.89
C ASP A 84 -14.67 -3.81 -4.38
N ALA A 85 -13.76 -4.39 -3.58
CA ALA A 85 -13.74 -4.14 -2.14
C ALA A 85 -13.48 -2.66 -1.82
N ILE A 86 -12.54 -2.04 -2.54
CA ILE A 86 -12.23 -0.61 -2.37
C ILE A 86 -13.46 0.24 -2.70
N LYS A 87 -14.17 -0.10 -3.78
CA LYS A 87 -15.38 0.62 -4.16
C LYS A 87 -16.50 0.48 -3.14
N ALA A 88 -16.53 -0.64 -2.41
CA ALA A 88 -17.59 -0.94 -1.46
C ALA A 88 -17.42 -0.23 -0.11
N ILE A 89 -16.19 0.16 0.25
CA ILE A 89 -15.91 0.83 1.52
C ILE A 89 -15.98 2.35 1.37
N GLU A 90 -16.13 3.04 2.50
CA GLU A 90 -16.21 4.50 2.53
C GLU A 90 -14.87 5.15 2.84
N THR A 91 -14.00 4.47 3.60
CA THR A 91 -12.68 5.00 3.97
C THR A 91 -11.81 5.20 2.74
N PRO A 92 -11.22 6.38 2.56
CA PRO A 92 -10.39 6.65 1.38
C PRO A 92 -9.12 5.79 1.36
N VAL A 93 -8.76 5.33 0.18
CA VAL A 93 -7.59 4.49 -0.05
C VAL A 93 -6.63 5.22 -0.98
N VAL A 94 -5.34 5.26 -0.62
CA VAL A 94 -4.25 5.72 -1.49
C VAL A 94 -3.42 4.50 -1.87
N GLU A 95 -3.18 4.34 -3.17
CA GLU A 95 -2.38 3.25 -3.73
C GLU A 95 -0.90 3.63 -3.74
N VAL A 96 -0.02 2.71 -3.29
CA VAL A 96 1.43 2.91 -3.31
C VAL A 96 2.11 1.76 -4.03
N HIS A 97 3.07 2.09 -4.89
CA HIS A 97 3.99 1.15 -5.52
C HIS A 97 5.42 1.60 -5.25
N ILE A 98 6.27 0.67 -4.79
CA ILE A 98 7.66 0.97 -4.47
C ILE A 98 8.45 1.24 -5.74
N SER A 99 8.31 0.37 -6.75
CA SER A 99 8.97 0.54 -8.04
C SER A 99 8.19 1.47 -8.96
N ASN A 100 8.87 2.00 -9.97
CA ASN A 100 8.18 2.67 -11.08
C ASN A 100 7.59 1.57 -11.97
N VAL A 101 6.30 1.31 -11.83
CA VAL A 101 5.62 0.23 -12.55
C VAL A 101 5.66 0.43 -14.07
N PHE A 102 5.77 1.68 -14.53
CA PHE A 102 5.83 1.99 -15.96
C PHE A 102 7.19 1.68 -16.58
N ALA A 103 8.20 1.41 -15.77
CA ALA A 103 9.54 1.03 -16.22
C ALA A 103 9.78 -0.48 -16.18
N ARG A 104 8.74 -1.25 -15.84
CA ARG A 104 8.84 -2.72 -15.70
C ARG A 104 8.08 -3.41 -16.83
N GLU A 105 7.71 -4.68 -16.62
CA GLU A 105 7.00 -5.48 -17.63
C GLU A 105 5.66 -4.81 -18.01
N GLU A 106 5.24 -5.04 -19.24
CA GLU A 106 4.05 -4.41 -19.81
C GLU A 106 2.80 -4.63 -18.96
N PHE A 107 2.64 -5.85 -18.37
CA PHE A 107 1.45 -6.16 -17.56
C PHE A 107 1.38 -5.33 -16.27
N ARG A 108 2.48 -4.70 -15.82
CA ARG A 108 2.51 -3.86 -14.62
C ARG A 108 2.04 -2.43 -14.89
N LYS A 109 1.84 -2.07 -16.15
CA LYS A 109 1.37 -0.73 -16.51
C LYS A 109 -0.13 -0.56 -16.29
N GLN A 110 -0.87 -1.68 -16.23
CA GLN A 110 -2.31 -1.64 -15.97
C GLN A 110 -2.59 -1.91 -14.50
N SER A 111 -3.39 -1.05 -13.88
CA SER A 111 -3.84 -1.21 -12.50
C SER A 111 -5.36 -1.29 -12.48
N PHE A 112 -5.90 -2.34 -11.86
CA PHE A 112 -7.32 -2.40 -11.53
C PHE A 112 -7.65 -1.55 -10.30
N ILE A 113 -6.62 -1.21 -9.52
CA ILE A 113 -6.75 -0.47 -8.27
C ILE A 113 -6.82 1.04 -8.51
N ALA A 114 -5.97 1.55 -9.41
CA ALA A 114 -5.83 3.00 -9.64
C ALA A 114 -7.15 3.72 -9.93
N PRO A 115 -8.09 3.16 -10.71
CA PRO A 115 -9.34 3.86 -10.98
C PRO A 115 -10.28 4.00 -9.79
N VAL A 116 -10.07 3.23 -8.70
CA VAL A 116 -11.01 3.17 -7.57
C VAL A 116 -10.45 3.74 -6.28
N VAL A 117 -9.23 4.29 -6.30
CA VAL A 117 -8.58 4.89 -5.13
C VAL A 117 -8.62 6.42 -5.23
N LEU A 118 -8.32 7.06 -4.09
CA LEU A 118 -8.22 8.52 -4.00
C LEU A 118 -7.06 9.05 -4.84
N GLY A 119 -5.93 8.34 -4.84
CA GLY A 119 -4.75 8.71 -5.60
C GLY A 119 -3.74 7.58 -5.62
N SER A 120 -2.73 7.68 -6.49
CA SER A 120 -1.69 6.67 -6.69
C SER A 120 -0.31 7.31 -6.61
N ILE A 121 0.61 6.62 -5.94
CA ILE A 121 2.02 7.02 -5.81
C ILE A 121 2.86 5.85 -6.30
N SER A 122 3.79 6.12 -7.21
CA SER A 122 4.58 5.06 -7.83
C SER A 122 6.02 5.54 -8.07
N GLY A 123 7.00 4.69 -7.75
CA GLY A 123 8.37 4.90 -8.22
C GLY A 123 9.31 5.58 -7.25
N PHE A 124 8.90 5.85 -6.02
CA PHE A 124 9.72 6.58 -5.03
C PHE A 124 10.31 5.67 -3.95
N GLY A 125 10.38 4.35 -4.21
CA GLY A 125 10.85 3.40 -3.21
C GLY A 125 9.96 3.39 -1.98
N LEU A 126 10.54 3.08 -0.84
CA LEU A 126 9.80 3.09 0.43
C LEU A 126 9.28 4.49 0.79
N ARG A 127 9.95 5.54 0.31
CA ARG A 127 9.49 6.92 0.53
C ARG A 127 8.06 7.14 0.07
N GLY A 128 7.55 6.33 -0.86
CA GLY A 128 6.17 6.40 -1.31
C GLY A 128 5.16 6.30 -0.18
N TYR A 129 5.47 5.52 0.87
CA TYR A 129 4.58 5.41 2.03
C TYR A 129 4.52 6.72 2.82
N ALA A 130 5.64 7.41 2.97
CA ALA A 130 5.66 8.73 3.61
C ALA A 130 4.85 9.74 2.81
N LEU A 131 4.99 9.71 1.48
CA LEU A 131 4.19 10.57 0.59
C LEU A 131 2.70 10.27 0.73
N ALA A 132 2.34 9.01 0.90
CA ALA A 132 0.95 8.61 1.12
C ALA A 132 0.42 9.15 2.46
N VAL A 133 1.23 9.07 3.52
CA VAL A 133 0.87 9.69 4.82
C VAL A 133 0.62 11.17 4.62
N GLU A 134 1.56 11.86 3.95
CA GLU A 134 1.43 13.31 3.67
C GLU A 134 0.15 13.64 2.91
N SER A 135 -0.30 12.75 2.01
CA SER A 135 -1.51 13.00 1.23
C SER A 135 -2.77 13.07 2.07
N PHE A 136 -2.76 12.50 3.28
CA PHE A 136 -3.87 12.57 4.24
C PHE A 136 -3.74 13.73 5.22
N LEU A 137 -2.58 14.36 5.30
CA LEU A 137 -2.34 15.50 6.19
C LEU A 137 -2.58 16.80 5.43
N GLU A 138 -2.96 17.82 6.15
CA GLU A 138 -3.19 19.15 5.56
C GLU A 138 -2.14 20.16 5.94
#